data_094650b65a0f833fa12cbc70946cb666
#
_entry.id   094650b65a0f833fa12cbc70946cb666
#
_cell.length_a   1.000
_cell.length_b   1.000
_cell.length_c   1.000
_cell.angle_alpha   90.00
_cell.angle_beta   90.00
_cell.angle_gamma   90.00
#
_symmetry.space_group_name_H-M   'P 1'
#
loop_
_entity.id
_entity.type
_entity.pdbx_description
1 polymer ?
#
loop_
_entity_poly.entity_id
_entity_poly.type
_entity_poly.pdbx_seq_one_letter_code
_entity_poly.pdbx_strand_id
1 'polypeptide(L)'
;MKALFFCCAAAATLSAFEYGLSPVKVDEGIYCFFGKAEVMNDVNNGNMVNSCYVDTGRRWLVVDSGPTHAYAEEAAAKMRKIKSQPVGLVVDTHIHDDHWLGNGYFESKGVEIIGPSLFKEAINPAEPTRMQRRVSKAAYAGTEVRLPTRFVDANATVTQDGETIRLIRVDRRAHTPEDFLVYLPQRRTLFAGDLVFNDRVPSLRDGDINGWIAALEMVRTLPLTHVIGGHGDRTDAAATEMTYRYLVQLRERVRDAIDSGVGIAEATKTIRLDAFRDTALYDAMHAQNVEAAYRMLEWEDE
;
A
#
# COMPACT_ATOMS: atom_id res chain seq x y z
N MET A 1 -3.00 44.36 52.05
CA MET A 1 -3.54 43.08 51.50
C MET A 1 -3.41 43.12 49.98
N LYS A 2 -2.44 42.37 49.38
CA LYS A 2 -2.27 42.26 47.94
C LYS A 2 -2.91 40.93 47.52
N ALA A 3 -3.99 41.01 46.76
CA ALA A 3 -4.63 39.81 46.19
C ALA A 3 -3.79 39.30 44.98
N LEU A 4 -3.25 38.08 45.09
CA LEU A 4 -2.65 37.37 43.96
C LEU A 4 -3.77 36.73 43.13
N PHE A 5 -3.97 37.22 41.92
CA PHE A 5 -4.80 36.53 40.95
C PHE A 5 -3.98 35.39 40.33
N PHE A 6 -4.34 34.15 40.64
CA PHE A 6 -3.87 32.96 39.93
C PHE A 6 -4.66 32.85 38.62
N CYS A 7 -4.01 33.15 37.51
CA CYS A 7 -4.57 32.88 36.18
C CYS A 7 -4.32 31.39 35.84
N CYS A 8 -5.32 30.52 36.04
CA CYS A 8 -5.28 29.16 35.53
C CYS A 8 -5.41 29.22 33.99
N ALA A 9 -4.29 29.13 33.29
CA ALA A 9 -4.33 28.84 31.87
C ALA A 9 -4.78 27.38 31.69
N ALA A 10 -6.04 27.17 31.28
CA ALA A 10 -6.50 25.89 30.80
C ALA A 10 -5.77 25.59 29.48
N ALA A 11 -4.78 24.72 29.52
CA ALA A 11 -4.21 24.12 28.31
C ALA A 11 -5.33 23.32 27.65
N ALA A 12 -5.91 23.83 26.58
CA ALA A 12 -6.76 23.06 25.71
C ALA A 12 -5.87 21.96 25.09
N THR A 13 -6.03 20.74 25.56
CA THR A 13 -5.49 19.57 24.88
C THR A 13 -6.21 19.48 23.55
N LEU A 14 -5.56 19.91 22.45
CA LEU A 14 -6.04 19.54 21.12
C LEU A 14 -6.11 18.02 21.10
N SER A 15 -7.33 17.48 20.94
CA SER A 15 -7.52 16.05 20.69
C SER A 15 -6.72 15.70 19.44
N ALA A 16 -5.81 14.73 19.57
CA ALA A 16 -5.10 14.20 18.42
C ALA A 16 -6.11 13.66 17.42
N PHE A 17 -5.82 13.81 16.12
CA PHE A 17 -6.67 13.24 15.07
C PHE A 17 -6.66 11.71 15.20
N GLU A 18 -7.84 11.09 15.12
CA GLU A 18 -8.01 9.64 15.15
C GLU A 18 -8.69 9.16 13.87
N TYR A 19 -8.15 8.08 13.28
CA TYR A 19 -8.74 7.41 12.11
C TYR A 19 -9.90 6.48 12.49
N GLY A 20 -10.01 6.09 13.76
CA GLY A 20 -10.96 5.09 14.23
C GLY A 20 -10.59 3.67 13.76
N LEU A 21 -9.31 3.36 13.71
CA LEU A 21 -8.78 2.09 13.22
C LEU A 21 -9.25 0.89 14.07
N SER A 22 -9.53 -0.22 13.40
CA SER A 22 -9.87 -1.48 14.03
C SER A 22 -9.06 -2.61 13.40
N PRO A 23 -8.21 -3.31 14.17
CA PRO A 23 -7.43 -4.42 13.64
C PRO A 23 -8.33 -5.63 13.40
N VAL A 24 -8.18 -6.25 12.25
CA VAL A 24 -8.83 -7.50 11.88
C VAL A 24 -7.82 -8.63 11.96
N LYS A 25 -8.13 -9.70 12.68
CA LYS A 25 -7.28 -10.90 12.72
C LYS A 25 -7.45 -11.67 11.41
N VAL A 26 -6.35 -11.80 10.65
CA VAL A 26 -6.30 -12.56 9.39
C VAL A 26 -5.94 -14.02 9.67
N ASP A 27 -4.94 -14.24 10.51
CA ASP A 27 -4.47 -15.55 10.94
C ASP A 27 -3.86 -15.46 12.34
N GLU A 28 -3.37 -16.57 12.90
CA GLU A 28 -2.71 -16.56 14.20
C GLU A 28 -1.50 -15.61 14.20
N GLY A 29 -1.58 -14.58 15.05
CA GLY A 29 -0.55 -13.55 15.14
C GLY A 29 -0.44 -12.60 13.93
N ILE A 30 -1.40 -12.62 12.99
CA ILE A 30 -1.44 -11.69 11.86
C ILE A 30 -2.70 -10.82 11.95
N TYR A 31 -2.50 -9.52 11.98
CA TYR A 31 -3.57 -8.52 12.07
C TYR A 31 -3.36 -7.45 11.01
N CYS A 32 -4.44 -7.05 10.33
CA CYS A 32 -4.39 -5.97 9.36
C CYS A 32 -5.44 -4.91 9.67
N PHE A 33 -5.11 -3.66 9.35
CA PHE A 33 -6.04 -2.56 9.24
C PHE A 33 -6.36 -2.41 7.76
N PHE A 34 -7.60 -2.69 7.39
CA PHE A 34 -8.06 -2.60 6.02
C PHE A 34 -8.57 -1.20 5.71
N GLY A 35 -8.08 -0.64 4.62
CA GLY A 35 -8.50 0.66 4.11
C GLY A 35 -9.86 0.61 3.41
N LYS A 36 -10.35 1.77 3.00
CA LYS A 36 -11.61 1.91 2.27
C LYS A 36 -11.39 1.88 0.76
N ALA A 37 -12.30 1.27 0.02
CA ALA A 37 -12.30 1.27 -1.44
C ALA A 37 -12.76 2.64 -2.01
N GLU A 38 -12.05 3.69 -1.66
CA GLU A 38 -12.36 5.08 -2.00
C GLU A 38 -11.16 5.78 -2.65
N VAL A 39 -11.42 6.90 -3.35
CA VAL A 39 -10.37 7.84 -3.74
C VAL A 39 -9.94 8.65 -2.52
N MET A 40 -8.63 8.93 -2.41
CA MET A 40 -8.07 9.77 -1.36
C MET A 40 -8.75 11.14 -1.29
N ASN A 41 -9.19 11.53 -0.10
CA ASN A 41 -9.81 12.82 0.19
C ASN A 41 -9.58 13.24 1.67
N ASP A 42 -10.09 14.41 2.05
CA ASP A 42 -9.97 14.97 3.40
C ASP A 42 -10.98 14.39 4.42
N VAL A 43 -11.83 13.46 3.99
CA VAL A 43 -12.75 12.71 4.86
C VAL A 43 -12.13 11.38 5.27
N ASN A 44 -11.67 10.57 4.28
CA ASN A 44 -10.98 9.31 4.57
C ASN A 44 -9.52 9.52 4.99
N ASN A 45 -8.95 10.70 4.72
CA ASN A 45 -7.58 11.09 5.08
C ASN A 45 -6.52 10.06 4.64
N GLY A 46 -6.75 9.41 3.49
CA GLY A 46 -5.86 8.39 2.97
C GLY A 46 -6.01 7.01 3.61
N ASN A 47 -6.99 6.80 4.49
CA ASN A 47 -7.31 5.46 5.02
C ASN A 47 -7.97 4.59 3.94
N MET A 48 -7.20 4.27 2.92
CA MET A 48 -7.57 3.42 1.79
C MET A 48 -6.58 2.28 1.54
N VAL A 49 -5.50 2.24 2.31
CA VAL A 49 -4.41 1.27 2.24
C VAL A 49 -4.52 0.24 3.35
N ASN A 50 -3.97 -0.93 3.13
CA ASN A 50 -3.81 -1.96 4.15
C ASN A 50 -2.46 -1.82 4.84
N SER A 51 -2.45 -1.85 6.16
CA SER A 51 -1.26 -1.90 7.01
C SER A 51 -1.37 -3.11 7.92
N CYS A 52 -0.35 -3.96 7.95
CA CYS A 52 -0.42 -5.23 8.64
C CYS A 52 0.65 -5.40 9.71
N TYR A 53 0.30 -6.08 10.78
CA TYR A 53 1.15 -6.38 11.93
C TYR A 53 1.26 -7.89 12.11
N VAL A 54 2.49 -8.39 12.18
CA VAL A 54 2.78 -9.81 12.42
C VAL A 54 3.48 -9.96 13.76
N ASP A 55 2.95 -10.81 14.62
CA ASP A 55 3.57 -11.22 15.87
C ASP A 55 4.70 -12.21 15.58
N THR A 56 5.95 -11.79 15.76
CA THR A 56 7.13 -12.63 15.60
C THR A 56 7.61 -13.25 16.91
N GLY A 57 6.80 -13.12 17.97
CA GLY A 57 7.08 -13.68 19.31
C GLY A 57 7.33 -12.59 20.36
N ARG A 58 8.34 -11.76 20.20
CA ARG A 58 8.70 -10.67 21.14
C ARG A 58 8.47 -9.27 20.57
N ARG A 59 8.31 -9.13 19.26
CA ARG A 59 8.14 -7.86 18.52
C ARG A 59 7.11 -8.00 17.44
N TRP A 60 6.57 -6.87 17.04
CA TRP A 60 5.77 -6.76 15.82
C TRP A 60 6.66 -6.50 14.61
N LEU A 61 6.41 -7.21 13.51
CA LEU A 61 6.76 -6.78 12.17
C LEU A 61 5.57 -5.97 11.63
N VAL A 62 5.84 -4.83 11.01
CA VAL A 62 4.84 -4.02 10.30
C VAL A 62 5.12 -4.10 8.82
N VAL A 63 4.10 -4.34 8.01
CA VAL A 63 4.16 -4.23 6.55
C VAL A 63 3.29 -3.04 6.15
N ASP A 64 3.93 -2.06 5.53
CA ASP A 64 3.41 -0.74 5.18
C ASP A 64 2.89 0.05 6.39
N SER A 65 3.55 1.15 6.70
CA SER A 65 3.30 1.92 7.91
C SER A 65 2.05 2.82 7.85
N GLY A 66 1.45 2.93 6.66
CA GLY A 66 0.22 3.70 6.44
C GLY A 66 0.44 5.16 6.02
N PRO A 67 -0.67 5.90 5.82
CA PRO A 67 -0.70 7.17 5.11
C PRO A 67 -0.17 8.37 5.91
N THR A 68 -0.06 8.30 7.23
CA THR A 68 0.36 9.43 8.07
C THR A 68 0.97 8.97 9.39
N HIS A 69 1.65 9.89 10.10
CA HIS A 69 2.12 9.68 11.46
C HIS A 69 0.98 9.28 12.41
N ALA A 70 -0.15 10.00 12.36
CA ALA A 70 -1.31 9.74 13.20
C ALA A 70 -1.90 8.34 12.97
N TYR A 71 -1.91 7.87 11.73
CA TYR A 71 -2.33 6.50 11.40
C TYR A 71 -1.41 5.46 12.06
N ALA A 72 -0.10 5.59 11.87
CA ALA A 72 0.88 4.67 12.44
C ALA A 72 0.84 4.65 13.98
N GLU A 73 0.68 5.82 14.61
CA GLU A 73 0.53 5.95 16.06
C GLU A 73 -0.70 5.23 16.58
N GLU A 74 -1.88 5.47 15.95
CA GLU A 74 -3.14 4.81 16.33
C GLU A 74 -3.06 3.32 16.12
N ALA A 75 -2.59 2.84 14.95
CA ALA A 75 -2.44 1.43 14.65
C ALA A 75 -1.54 0.73 15.68
N ALA A 76 -0.36 1.29 15.97
CA ALA A 76 0.54 0.76 16.99
C ALA A 76 -0.08 0.75 18.39
N ALA A 77 -0.90 1.76 18.73
CA ALA A 77 -1.61 1.82 20.02
C ALA A 77 -2.69 0.72 20.13
N LYS A 78 -3.42 0.45 19.03
CA LYS A 78 -4.40 -0.67 18.98
C LYS A 78 -3.69 -2.02 19.13
N MET A 79 -2.56 -2.22 18.44
CA MET A 79 -1.80 -3.47 18.51
C MET A 79 -1.19 -3.72 19.89
N ARG A 80 -0.71 -2.67 20.60
CA ARG A 80 -0.26 -2.80 21.99
C ARG A 80 -1.35 -3.29 22.95
N LYS A 81 -2.63 -3.03 22.67
CA LYS A 81 -3.75 -3.56 23.46
C LYS A 81 -4.00 -5.05 23.22
N ILE A 82 -3.66 -5.56 22.03
CA ILE A 82 -3.73 -7.00 21.72
C ILE A 82 -2.58 -7.74 22.38
N LYS A 83 -1.35 -7.26 22.15
CA LYS A 83 -0.14 -7.80 22.79
C LYS A 83 0.86 -6.66 23.04
N SER A 84 1.22 -6.49 24.31
CA SER A 84 2.14 -5.43 24.74
C SER A 84 3.59 -5.79 24.38
N GLN A 85 3.96 -5.52 23.14
CA GLN A 85 5.32 -5.70 22.63
C GLN A 85 5.70 -4.56 21.67
N PRO A 86 6.99 -4.24 21.51
CA PRO A 86 7.44 -3.19 20.60
C PRO A 86 7.34 -3.62 19.14
N VAL A 87 7.37 -2.66 18.22
CA VAL A 87 7.67 -2.90 16.80
C VAL A 87 9.19 -3.07 16.67
N GLY A 88 9.63 -4.09 15.97
CA GLY A 88 11.04 -4.38 15.74
C GLY A 88 11.51 -4.10 14.32
N LEU A 89 10.59 -4.11 13.37
CA LEU A 89 10.86 -3.91 11.96
C LEU A 89 9.63 -3.36 11.25
N VAL A 90 9.86 -2.43 10.33
CA VAL A 90 8.88 -2.00 9.32
C VAL A 90 9.43 -2.40 7.95
N VAL A 91 8.56 -2.85 7.05
CA VAL A 91 8.90 -3.10 5.65
C VAL A 91 7.91 -2.33 4.78
N ASP A 92 8.43 -1.43 3.94
CA ASP A 92 7.67 -0.73 2.92
C ASP A 92 7.72 -1.52 1.62
N THR A 93 6.56 -1.80 1.03
CA THR A 93 6.46 -2.63 -0.19
C THR A 93 6.84 -1.87 -1.45
N HIS A 94 6.51 -0.58 -1.54
CA HIS A 94 6.77 0.27 -2.72
C HIS A 94 6.69 1.76 -2.36
N ILE A 95 6.90 2.64 -3.34
CA ILE A 95 7.12 4.08 -3.14
C ILE A 95 5.85 4.94 -3.02
N HIS A 96 4.64 4.41 -3.13
CA HIS A 96 3.43 5.25 -3.04
C HIS A 96 3.17 5.71 -1.60
N ASP A 97 2.92 7.01 -1.45
CA ASP A 97 2.93 7.74 -0.19
C ASP A 97 1.81 7.38 0.80
N ASP A 98 0.79 6.68 0.37
CA ASP A 98 -0.24 6.13 1.25
C ASP A 98 0.26 4.92 2.09
N HIS A 99 1.36 4.27 1.67
CA HIS A 99 1.88 3.07 2.33
C HIS A 99 2.92 3.35 3.41
N TRP A 100 3.69 4.44 3.32
CA TRP A 100 4.91 4.60 4.12
C TRP A 100 5.05 5.93 4.87
N LEU A 101 4.12 6.88 4.76
CA LEU A 101 4.25 8.16 5.48
C LEU A 101 4.11 8.04 7.01
N GLY A 102 3.72 6.86 7.50
CA GLY A 102 3.81 6.51 8.92
C GLY A 102 5.22 6.20 9.43
N ASN A 103 6.23 6.11 8.53
CA ASN A 103 7.62 5.78 8.86
C ASN A 103 8.20 6.67 9.96
N GLY A 104 7.91 7.98 9.93
CA GLY A 104 8.41 8.93 10.92
C GLY A 104 8.02 8.58 12.37
N TYR A 105 6.85 7.96 12.57
CA TYR A 105 6.44 7.47 13.89
C TYR A 105 7.36 6.34 14.38
N PHE A 106 7.73 5.40 13.52
CA PHE A 106 8.56 4.26 13.88
C PHE A 106 10.04 4.63 13.98
N GLU A 107 10.55 5.44 13.04
CA GLU A 107 11.94 5.92 13.06
C GLU A 107 12.24 6.69 14.36
N SER A 108 11.32 7.54 14.83
CA SER A 108 11.47 8.27 16.09
C SER A 108 11.64 7.38 17.32
N LYS A 109 11.32 6.09 17.20
CA LYS A 109 11.48 5.05 18.24
C LYS A 109 12.67 4.12 18.00
N GLY A 110 13.50 4.43 16.99
CA GLY A 110 14.69 3.65 16.64
C GLY A 110 14.37 2.33 15.93
N VAL A 111 13.19 2.21 15.33
CA VAL A 111 12.80 1.00 14.57
C VAL A 111 13.48 1.03 13.20
N GLU A 112 14.10 -0.09 12.79
CA GLU A 112 14.61 -0.28 11.43
C GLU A 112 13.44 -0.30 10.43
N ILE A 113 13.60 0.41 9.31
CA ILE A 113 12.63 0.46 8.21
C ILE A 113 13.35 -0.01 6.95
N ILE A 114 12.86 -1.07 6.33
CA ILE A 114 13.40 -1.61 5.08
C ILE A 114 12.44 -1.27 3.94
N GLY A 115 12.98 -0.81 2.82
CA GLY A 115 12.19 -0.55 1.61
C GLY A 115 13.02 -0.60 0.33
N PRO A 116 12.34 -0.50 -0.84
CA PRO A 116 12.97 -0.49 -2.15
C PRO A 116 14.06 0.59 -2.29
N SER A 117 15.10 0.29 -3.07
CA SER A 117 16.16 1.28 -3.36
C SER A 117 15.66 2.49 -4.15
N LEU A 118 14.58 2.31 -4.92
CA LEU A 118 13.92 3.37 -5.69
C LEU A 118 13.50 4.59 -4.84
N PHE A 119 13.25 4.42 -3.54
CA PHE A 119 12.96 5.54 -2.65
C PHE A 119 14.01 6.66 -2.71
N LYS A 120 15.30 6.30 -2.88
CA LYS A 120 16.40 7.29 -2.93
C LYS A 120 16.32 8.19 -4.15
N GLU A 121 15.82 7.66 -5.26
CA GLU A 121 15.78 8.33 -6.55
C GLU A 121 14.45 9.02 -6.81
N ALA A 122 13.36 8.38 -6.38
CA ALA A 122 12.00 8.80 -6.70
C ALA A 122 11.39 9.78 -5.68
N ILE A 123 11.87 9.78 -4.43
CA ILE A 123 11.27 10.59 -3.37
C ILE A 123 12.21 11.73 -2.95
N ASN A 124 11.75 12.96 -3.15
CA ASN A 124 12.39 14.15 -2.61
C ASN A 124 11.69 14.58 -1.31
N PRO A 125 12.31 14.42 -0.13
CA PRO A 125 11.69 14.78 1.14
C PRO A 125 11.34 16.27 1.30
N ALA A 126 11.93 17.14 0.46
CA ALA A 126 11.64 18.57 0.49
C ALA A 126 10.38 18.96 -0.30
N GLU A 127 9.82 18.02 -1.07
CA GLU A 127 8.63 18.28 -1.87
C GLU A 127 7.36 17.80 -1.16
N PRO A 128 6.23 18.55 -1.30
CA PRO A 128 4.97 18.12 -0.74
C PRO A 128 4.48 16.83 -1.39
N THR A 129 4.15 15.84 -0.56
CA THR A 129 3.60 14.57 -1.02
C THR A 129 2.17 14.72 -1.56
N ARG A 130 1.67 13.71 -2.27
CA ARG A 130 0.27 13.62 -2.70
C ARG A 130 -0.65 13.65 -1.48
N MET A 131 -0.28 12.93 -0.42
CA MET A 131 -1.00 12.85 0.84
C MET A 131 -1.15 14.24 1.47
N GLN A 132 -0.07 15.00 1.61
CA GLN A 132 -0.07 16.36 2.18
C GLN A 132 -1.04 17.32 1.45
N ARG A 133 -1.21 17.12 0.15
CA ARG A 133 -2.08 17.98 -0.68
C ARG A 133 -3.55 17.61 -0.63
N ARG A 134 -3.90 16.41 -0.15
CA ARG A 134 -5.25 15.84 -0.29
C ARG A 134 -5.94 15.57 1.03
N VAL A 135 -5.19 15.28 2.09
CA VAL A 135 -5.78 14.97 3.40
C VAL A 135 -5.94 16.22 4.25
N SER A 136 -6.72 16.13 5.31
CA SER A 136 -6.90 17.25 6.24
C SER A 136 -5.60 17.59 6.96
N LYS A 137 -5.42 18.87 7.31
CA LYS A 137 -4.25 19.33 8.09
C LYS A 137 -4.14 18.60 9.44
N ALA A 138 -5.27 18.25 10.05
CA ALA A 138 -5.30 17.54 11.32
C ALA A 138 -4.75 16.13 11.20
N ALA A 139 -5.14 15.38 10.14
CA ALA A 139 -4.63 14.03 9.90
C ALA A 139 -3.15 14.01 9.48
N TYR A 140 -2.69 15.06 8.78
CA TYR A 140 -1.28 15.16 8.34
C TYR A 140 -0.36 15.73 9.43
N ALA A 141 -0.90 16.28 10.50
CA ALA A 141 -0.10 16.90 11.57
C ALA A 141 0.93 15.91 12.14
N GLY A 142 2.18 16.35 12.28
CA GLY A 142 3.30 15.52 12.74
C GLY A 142 3.86 14.54 11.70
N THR A 143 3.26 14.46 10.50
CA THR A 143 3.79 13.61 9.43
C THR A 143 5.02 14.26 8.81
N GLU A 144 6.15 13.56 8.87
CA GLU A 144 7.40 13.92 8.22
C GLU A 144 7.73 12.88 7.15
N VAL A 145 8.28 13.33 6.03
CA VAL A 145 8.75 12.44 4.95
C VAL A 145 10.04 11.76 5.42
N ARG A 146 9.92 10.53 5.91
CA ARG A 146 11.03 9.70 6.36
C ARG A 146 11.17 8.46 5.49
N LEU A 147 12.27 8.41 4.75
CA LEU A 147 12.58 7.27 3.88
C LEU A 147 12.96 6.05 4.70
N PRO A 148 12.96 4.83 4.11
CA PRO A 148 13.52 3.65 4.73
C PRO A 148 14.94 3.90 5.27
N THR A 149 15.27 3.32 6.41
CA THR A 149 16.61 3.41 7.02
C THR A 149 17.59 2.42 6.40
N ARG A 150 17.05 1.36 5.77
CA ARG A 150 17.78 0.36 5.00
C ARG A 150 17.09 0.12 3.66
N PHE A 151 17.86 0.15 2.60
CA PHE A 151 17.37 -0.03 1.23
C PHE A 151 17.78 -1.39 0.69
N VAL A 152 16.90 -1.97 -0.12
CA VAL A 152 17.14 -3.23 -0.84
C VAL A 152 16.83 -3.05 -2.32
N ASP A 153 17.64 -3.66 -3.18
CA ASP A 153 17.56 -3.63 -4.64
C ASP A 153 17.48 -5.04 -5.26
N ALA A 154 17.49 -6.06 -4.42
CA ALA A 154 17.42 -7.46 -4.79
C ALA A 154 16.65 -8.27 -3.76
N ASN A 155 16.36 -9.54 -4.07
CA ASN A 155 15.81 -10.47 -3.11
C ASN A 155 16.65 -10.51 -1.83
N ALA A 156 16.00 -10.36 -0.70
CA ALA A 156 16.65 -10.37 0.61
C ALA A 156 15.90 -11.27 1.58
N THR A 157 16.62 -11.73 2.59
CA THR A 157 16.02 -12.46 3.71
C THR A 157 16.48 -11.81 5.01
N VAL A 158 15.51 -11.48 5.86
CA VAL A 158 15.75 -11.00 7.22
C VAL A 158 15.08 -11.94 8.21
N THR A 159 15.55 -11.92 9.45
CA THR A 159 14.96 -12.75 10.51
C THR A 159 14.65 -11.87 11.72
N GLN A 160 13.44 -11.99 12.23
CA GLN A 160 13.06 -11.35 13.48
C GLN A 160 12.46 -12.38 14.45
N ASP A 161 13.06 -12.53 15.64
CA ASP A 161 12.58 -13.44 16.70
C ASP A 161 12.39 -14.90 16.25
N GLY A 162 13.11 -15.35 15.20
CA GLY A 162 12.98 -16.67 14.59
C GLY A 162 12.03 -16.77 13.41
N GLU A 163 11.23 -15.73 13.14
CA GLU A 163 10.43 -15.62 11.92
C GLU A 163 11.33 -15.27 10.74
N THR A 164 11.22 -16.02 9.65
CA THR A 164 11.91 -15.72 8.39
C THR A 164 11.04 -14.83 7.54
N ILE A 165 11.57 -13.69 7.12
CA ILE A 165 10.91 -12.69 6.29
C ILE A 165 11.68 -12.62 4.97
N ARG A 166 11.07 -13.06 3.88
CA ARG A 166 11.65 -12.95 2.54
C ARG A 166 11.11 -11.73 1.85
N LEU A 167 11.99 -10.84 1.43
CA LEU A 167 11.69 -9.70 0.58
C LEU A 167 11.97 -10.15 -0.86
N ILE A 168 10.91 -10.31 -1.64
CA ILE A 168 11.00 -10.79 -3.03
C ILE A 168 10.83 -9.58 -3.93
N ARG A 169 11.88 -9.19 -4.63
CA ARG A 169 11.82 -8.14 -5.63
C ARG A 169 11.06 -8.65 -6.86
N VAL A 170 10.16 -7.85 -7.37
CA VAL A 170 9.54 -8.10 -8.68
C VAL A 170 10.55 -7.75 -9.76
N ASP A 171 10.87 -8.71 -10.63
CA ASP A 171 12.00 -8.62 -11.56
C ASP A 171 11.88 -7.52 -12.63
N ARG A 172 10.67 -7.00 -12.82
CA ARG A 172 10.37 -5.96 -13.81
C ARG A 172 9.35 -4.98 -13.25
N ARG A 173 9.22 -3.81 -13.88
CA ARG A 173 8.17 -2.84 -13.56
C ARG A 173 6.81 -3.53 -13.54
N ALA A 174 6.04 -3.35 -12.48
CA ALA A 174 4.71 -3.93 -12.30
C ALA A 174 3.70 -2.86 -11.86
N HIS A 175 3.41 -2.69 -10.56
CA HIS A 175 2.59 -1.58 -10.09
C HIS A 175 3.39 -0.27 -10.04
N THR A 176 4.66 -0.37 -9.63
CA THR A 176 5.67 0.70 -9.71
C THR A 176 6.93 0.21 -10.43
N PRO A 177 7.93 1.06 -10.69
CA PRO A 177 9.20 0.61 -11.24
C PRO A 177 9.95 -0.40 -10.34
N GLU A 178 9.68 -0.42 -9.04
CA GLU A 178 10.29 -1.36 -8.09
C GLU A 178 9.30 -1.71 -6.98
N ASP A 179 8.74 -2.92 -7.04
CA ASP A 179 7.82 -3.47 -6.06
C ASP A 179 8.46 -4.64 -5.33
N PHE A 180 8.19 -4.75 -4.03
CA PHE A 180 8.61 -5.87 -3.20
C PHE A 180 7.40 -6.57 -2.58
N LEU A 181 7.49 -7.89 -2.54
CA LEU A 181 6.60 -8.77 -1.82
C LEU A 181 7.24 -9.13 -0.48
N VAL A 182 6.47 -9.18 0.58
CA VAL A 182 6.92 -9.64 1.90
C VAL A 182 6.33 -11.02 2.16
N TYR A 183 7.16 -12.06 2.08
CA TYR A 183 6.74 -13.46 2.22
C TYR A 183 7.21 -14.07 3.52
N LEU A 184 6.28 -14.65 4.27
CA LEU A 184 6.52 -15.41 5.50
C LEU A 184 6.34 -16.91 5.20
N PRO A 185 7.44 -17.64 4.88
CA PRO A 185 7.33 -19.02 4.41
C PRO A 185 6.76 -19.98 5.46
N GLN A 186 7.07 -19.78 6.75
CA GLN A 186 6.54 -20.62 7.82
C GLN A 186 5.03 -20.51 7.97
N ARG A 187 4.45 -19.35 7.60
CA ARG A 187 3.02 -19.06 7.66
C ARG A 187 2.31 -19.18 6.33
N ARG A 188 3.06 -19.42 5.24
CA ARG A 188 2.53 -19.42 3.88
C ARG A 188 1.72 -18.17 3.57
N THR A 189 2.17 -17.01 4.09
CA THR A 189 1.49 -15.72 3.99
C THR A 189 2.34 -14.76 3.18
N LEU A 190 1.73 -14.09 2.22
CA LEU A 190 2.33 -13.07 1.37
C LEU A 190 1.61 -11.75 1.54
N PHE A 191 2.36 -10.68 1.84
CA PHE A 191 1.91 -9.32 1.70
C PHE A 191 2.40 -8.82 0.34
N ALA A 192 1.45 -8.52 -0.53
CA ALA A 192 1.72 -8.29 -1.95
C ALA A 192 1.78 -6.79 -2.30
N GLY A 193 1.57 -5.89 -1.34
CA GLY A 193 1.44 -4.46 -1.63
C GLY A 193 0.42 -4.24 -2.75
N ASP A 194 0.65 -3.24 -3.56
CA ASP A 194 -0.26 -2.83 -4.63
C ASP A 194 -0.16 -3.69 -5.91
N LEU A 195 0.51 -4.85 -5.83
CA LEU A 195 0.30 -5.87 -6.85
C LEU A 195 -1.11 -6.49 -6.76
N VAL A 196 -1.75 -6.41 -5.58
CA VAL A 196 -3.07 -7.01 -5.34
C VAL A 196 -4.04 -5.97 -4.81
N PHE A 197 -5.09 -5.76 -5.60
CA PHE A 197 -6.32 -5.04 -5.27
C PHE A 197 -7.46 -6.04 -5.36
N ASN A 198 -8.34 -6.11 -4.39
CA ASN A 198 -9.42 -7.10 -4.43
C ASN A 198 -10.82 -6.58 -4.11
N ASP A 199 -10.98 -5.28 -3.90
CA ASP A 199 -12.25 -4.61 -3.63
C ASP A 199 -12.51 -3.42 -4.57
N ARG A 200 -11.46 -2.97 -5.30
CA ARG A 200 -11.51 -1.82 -6.22
C ARG A 200 -10.65 -2.08 -7.46
N VAL A 201 -10.93 -1.34 -8.52
CA VAL A 201 -10.11 -1.37 -9.74
C VAL A 201 -8.69 -0.86 -9.42
N PRO A 202 -7.61 -1.56 -9.87
CA PRO A 202 -6.23 -1.13 -9.66
C PRO A 202 -5.90 0.15 -10.43
N SER A 203 -4.84 0.85 -10.04
CA SER A 203 -4.29 1.99 -10.77
C SER A 203 -3.08 1.58 -11.60
N LEU A 204 -3.16 1.74 -12.92
CA LEU A 204 -2.07 1.43 -13.85
C LEU A 204 -1.15 2.64 -14.13
N ARG A 205 -1.37 3.76 -13.46
CA ARG A 205 -0.72 5.06 -13.75
C ARG A 205 0.81 4.99 -13.82
N ASP A 206 1.44 4.34 -12.84
CA ASP A 206 2.88 4.27 -12.68
C ASP A 206 3.43 2.86 -12.98
N GLY A 207 2.55 1.96 -13.45
CA GLY A 207 2.85 0.55 -13.65
C GLY A 207 3.28 0.19 -15.06
N ASP A 208 3.35 -1.14 -15.27
CA ASP A 208 3.47 -1.80 -16.56
C ASP A 208 2.56 -3.01 -16.59
N ILE A 209 1.67 -3.07 -17.59
CA ILE A 209 0.60 -4.09 -17.60
C ILE A 209 1.14 -5.50 -17.75
N ASN A 210 2.17 -5.71 -18.59
CA ASN A 210 2.75 -7.04 -18.83
C ASN A 210 3.59 -7.51 -17.65
N GLY A 211 4.40 -6.60 -17.09
CA GLY A 211 5.18 -6.90 -15.90
C GLY A 211 4.29 -7.21 -14.70
N TRP A 212 3.18 -6.48 -14.56
CA TRP A 212 2.24 -6.72 -13.45
C TRP A 212 1.51 -8.06 -13.59
N ILE A 213 1.05 -8.42 -14.80
CA ILE A 213 0.47 -9.74 -15.07
C ILE A 213 1.48 -10.84 -14.74
N ALA A 214 2.74 -10.71 -15.23
CA ALA A 214 3.78 -11.70 -14.96
C ALA A 214 4.12 -11.82 -13.46
N ALA A 215 4.13 -10.71 -12.72
CA ALA A 215 4.31 -10.73 -11.27
C ALA A 215 3.19 -11.49 -10.55
N LEU A 216 1.93 -11.28 -10.96
CA LEU A 216 0.79 -12.02 -10.42
C LEU A 216 0.82 -13.49 -10.78
N GLU A 217 1.25 -13.86 -11.99
CA GLU A 217 1.48 -15.25 -12.39
C GLU A 217 2.53 -15.92 -11.49
N MET A 218 3.64 -15.25 -11.23
CA MET A 218 4.67 -15.75 -10.30
C MET A 218 4.09 -15.93 -8.88
N VAL A 219 3.35 -14.95 -8.35
CA VAL A 219 2.70 -15.05 -7.03
C VAL A 219 1.80 -16.30 -6.95
N ARG A 220 1.04 -16.59 -8.01
CA ARG A 220 0.11 -17.73 -8.05
C ARG A 220 0.81 -19.09 -8.08
N THR A 221 2.12 -19.15 -8.31
CA THR A 221 2.91 -20.41 -8.21
C THR A 221 3.37 -20.71 -6.78
N LEU A 222 3.31 -19.74 -5.88
CA LEU A 222 3.76 -19.92 -4.51
C LEU A 222 2.74 -20.73 -3.69
N PRO A 223 3.20 -21.55 -2.72
CA PRO A 223 2.32 -22.36 -1.88
C PRO A 223 1.68 -21.51 -0.77
N LEU A 224 0.79 -20.59 -1.12
CA LEU A 224 0.20 -19.60 -0.23
C LEU A 224 -1.11 -20.08 0.40
N THR A 225 -1.30 -19.74 1.67
CA THR A 225 -2.59 -19.82 2.37
C THR A 225 -3.26 -18.45 2.39
N HIS A 226 -2.46 -17.40 2.64
CA HIS A 226 -2.93 -16.02 2.67
C HIS A 226 -2.16 -15.15 1.69
N VAL A 227 -2.88 -14.32 0.96
CA VAL A 227 -2.36 -13.23 0.12
C VAL A 227 -3.06 -11.95 0.55
N ILE A 228 -2.31 -11.01 1.08
CA ILE A 228 -2.83 -9.74 1.56
C ILE A 228 -2.35 -8.65 0.60
N GLY A 229 -3.29 -8.00 -0.08
CA GLY A 229 -3.02 -6.90 -1.00
C GLY A 229 -2.79 -5.58 -0.28
N GLY A 230 -2.32 -4.58 -1.02
CA GLY A 230 -2.25 -3.20 -0.54
C GLY A 230 -3.63 -2.57 -0.34
N HIS A 231 -4.66 -3.10 -1.05
CA HIS A 231 -6.04 -2.64 -0.98
C HIS A 231 -7.02 -3.82 -1.01
N GLY A 232 -8.11 -3.70 -0.24
CA GLY A 232 -9.17 -4.70 -0.13
C GLY A 232 -8.94 -5.69 1.01
N ASP A 233 -10.01 -6.31 1.47
CA ASP A 233 -10.05 -7.11 2.70
C ASP A 233 -10.04 -8.62 2.47
N ARG A 234 -10.03 -9.08 1.21
CA ARG A 234 -9.88 -10.50 0.89
C ARG A 234 -8.43 -10.94 1.09
N THR A 235 -8.24 -11.99 1.87
CA THR A 235 -6.90 -12.44 2.32
C THR A 235 -6.59 -13.90 2.01
N ASP A 236 -7.45 -14.62 1.29
CA ASP A 236 -7.19 -15.99 0.83
C ASP A 236 -6.31 -16.03 -0.44
N ALA A 237 -5.91 -17.22 -0.87
CA ALA A 237 -5.08 -17.40 -2.07
C ALA A 237 -5.72 -16.84 -3.36
N ALA A 238 -7.04 -16.68 -3.40
CA ALA A 238 -7.74 -16.11 -4.54
C ALA A 238 -7.80 -14.57 -4.52
N ALA A 239 -7.17 -13.89 -3.55
CA ALA A 239 -7.12 -12.43 -3.49
C ALA A 239 -6.49 -11.79 -4.74
N THR A 240 -5.60 -12.52 -5.45
CA THR A 240 -4.98 -12.06 -6.71
C THR A 240 -5.93 -12.04 -7.90
N GLU A 241 -7.05 -12.77 -7.84
CA GLU A 241 -7.87 -13.10 -9.00
C GLU A 241 -8.50 -11.87 -9.67
N MET A 242 -8.99 -10.93 -8.87
CA MET A 242 -9.65 -9.73 -9.39
C MET A 242 -8.66 -8.85 -10.17
N THR A 243 -7.49 -8.55 -9.60
CA THR A 243 -6.46 -7.75 -10.27
C THR A 243 -5.95 -8.45 -11.53
N TYR A 244 -5.64 -9.75 -11.43
CA TYR A 244 -5.14 -10.53 -12.57
C TYR A 244 -6.11 -10.53 -13.74
N ARG A 245 -7.37 -10.87 -13.50
CA ARG A 245 -8.39 -10.90 -14.54
C ARG A 245 -8.65 -9.53 -15.16
N TYR A 246 -8.66 -8.47 -14.32
CA TYR A 246 -8.82 -7.12 -14.82
C TYR A 246 -7.70 -6.72 -15.77
N LEU A 247 -6.44 -6.95 -15.39
CA LEU A 247 -5.28 -6.59 -16.21
C LEU A 247 -5.21 -7.43 -17.50
N VAL A 248 -5.47 -8.72 -17.43
CA VAL A 248 -5.49 -9.60 -18.62
C VAL A 248 -6.54 -9.14 -19.62
N GLN A 249 -7.80 -8.92 -19.17
CA GLN A 249 -8.86 -8.47 -20.06
C GLN A 249 -8.61 -7.06 -20.59
N LEU A 250 -8.06 -6.17 -19.79
CA LEU A 250 -7.68 -4.83 -20.23
C LEU A 250 -6.64 -4.89 -21.35
N ARG A 251 -5.57 -5.69 -21.14
CA ARG A 251 -4.52 -5.90 -22.15
C ARG A 251 -5.08 -6.43 -23.45
N GLU A 252 -5.90 -7.47 -23.40
CA GLU A 252 -6.52 -8.08 -24.58
C GLU A 252 -7.37 -7.04 -25.35
N ARG A 253 -8.25 -6.31 -24.67
CA ARG A 253 -9.10 -5.31 -25.32
C ARG A 253 -8.32 -4.15 -25.93
N VAL A 254 -7.23 -3.73 -25.27
CA VAL A 254 -6.40 -2.65 -25.80
C VAL A 254 -5.61 -3.12 -27.01
N ARG A 255 -5.05 -4.35 -27.00
CA ARG A 255 -4.40 -4.94 -28.18
C ARG A 255 -5.33 -5.09 -29.36
N ASP A 256 -6.53 -5.64 -29.13
CA ASP A 256 -7.57 -5.74 -30.17
C ASP A 256 -7.88 -4.36 -30.82
N ALA A 257 -7.91 -3.31 -30.02
CA ALA A 257 -8.15 -1.94 -30.49
C ALA A 257 -6.96 -1.42 -31.33
N ILE A 258 -5.72 -1.62 -30.87
CA ILE A 258 -4.49 -1.24 -31.60
C ILE A 258 -4.44 -1.97 -32.94
N ASP A 259 -4.61 -3.29 -32.97
CA ASP A 259 -4.57 -4.13 -34.16
C ASP A 259 -5.65 -3.77 -35.17
N SER A 260 -6.80 -3.28 -34.69
CA SER A 260 -7.92 -2.78 -35.50
C SER A 260 -7.75 -1.33 -35.95
N GLY A 261 -6.66 -0.65 -35.61
CA GLY A 261 -6.41 0.76 -35.94
C GLY A 261 -7.28 1.76 -35.17
N VAL A 262 -7.86 1.34 -34.03
CA VAL A 262 -8.65 2.25 -33.17
C VAL A 262 -7.71 3.08 -32.36
N GLY A 263 -7.69 4.39 -32.58
CA GLY A 263 -6.80 5.31 -31.85
C GLY A 263 -7.15 5.45 -30.36
N ILE A 264 -6.16 5.86 -29.56
CA ILE A 264 -6.23 5.95 -28.09
C ILE A 264 -7.47 6.73 -27.57
N ALA A 265 -7.83 7.85 -28.21
CA ALA A 265 -8.95 8.67 -27.80
C ALA A 265 -10.31 7.95 -27.94
N GLU A 266 -10.45 7.10 -28.94
CA GLU A 266 -11.66 6.27 -29.15
C GLU A 266 -11.61 5.03 -28.26
N ALA A 267 -10.46 4.35 -28.16
CA ALA A 267 -10.27 3.21 -27.27
C ALA A 267 -10.65 3.57 -25.81
N THR A 268 -10.20 4.71 -25.31
CA THR A 268 -10.53 5.21 -23.96
C THR A 268 -12.03 5.38 -23.73
N LYS A 269 -12.78 5.74 -24.79
CA LYS A 269 -14.23 5.93 -24.69
C LYS A 269 -15.03 4.63 -24.87
N THR A 270 -14.51 3.68 -25.63
CA THR A 270 -15.28 2.51 -26.08
C THR A 270 -14.93 1.22 -25.37
N ILE A 271 -13.68 1.05 -24.94
CA ILE A 271 -13.29 -0.15 -24.18
C ILE A 271 -14.02 -0.18 -22.85
N ARG A 272 -14.75 -1.26 -22.61
CA ARG A 272 -15.45 -1.56 -21.35
C ARG A 272 -15.14 -2.99 -20.92
N LEU A 273 -15.01 -3.16 -19.61
CA LEU A 273 -14.87 -4.47 -18.98
C LEU A 273 -16.10 -4.70 -18.08
N ASP A 274 -17.20 -5.17 -18.69
CA ASP A 274 -18.50 -5.29 -18.04
C ASP A 274 -18.46 -6.15 -16.77
N ALA A 275 -17.56 -7.16 -16.73
CA ALA A 275 -17.36 -8.00 -15.56
C ALA A 275 -16.84 -7.25 -14.31
N PHE A 276 -16.34 -6.01 -14.48
CA PHE A 276 -15.80 -5.18 -13.41
C PHE A 276 -16.58 -3.88 -13.20
N ARG A 277 -17.68 -3.66 -13.93
CA ARG A 277 -18.44 -2.40 -13.89
C ARG A 277 -18.90 -2.02 -12.48
N ASP A 278 -19.30 -3.00 -11.70
CA ASP A 278 -19.77 -2.81 -10.32
C ASP A 278 -18.63 -2.82 -9.28
N THR A 279 -17.37 -3.00 -9.71
CA THR A 279 -16.19 -2.92 -8.83
C THR A 279 -15.95 -1.45 -8.46
N ALA A 280 -15.67 -1.19 -7.20
CA ALA A 280 -15.41 0.16 -6.73
C ALA A 280 -14.33 0.86 -7.56
N LEU A 281 -14.50 2.15 -7.76
CA LEU A 281 -13.65 3.04 -8.56
C LEU A 281 -13.56 2.70 -10.07
N TYR A 282 -14.38 1.81 -10.59
CA TYR A 282 -14.37 1.51 -12.03
C TYR A 282 -14.57 2.78 -12.87
N ASP A 283 -15.63 3.54 -12.64
CA ASP A 283 -15.91 4.76 -13.40
C ASP A 283 -14.83 5.84 -13.25
N ALA A 284 -14.19 5.89 -12.08
CA ALA A 284 -13.16 6.89 -11.80
C ALA A 284 -11.79 6.56 -12.44
N MET A 285 -11.49 5.27 -12.67
CA MET A 285 -10.12 4.82 -12.99
C MET A 285 -10.02 4.07 -14.32
N HIS A 286 -11.10 3.40 -14.77
CA HIS A 286 -11.00 2.50 -15.91
C HIS A 286 -10.53 3.18 -17.20
N ALA A 287 -11.07 4.35 -17.51
CA ALA A 287 -10.66 5.11 -18.70
C ALA A 287 -9.17 5.52 -18.66
N GLN A 288 -8.65 5.88 -17.49
CA GLN A 288 -7.24 6.20 -17.31
C GLN A 288 -6.37 4.95 -17.45
N ASN A 289 -6.84 3.81 -16.96
CA ASN A 289 -6.13 2.53 -17.13
C ASN A 289 -6.10 2.08 -18.60
N VAL A 290 -7.18 2.30 -19.36
CA VAL A 290 -7.19 2.06 -20.81
C VAL A 290 -6.16 2.93 -21.52
N GLU A 291 -6.10 4.23 -21.19
CA GLU A 291 -5.11 5.15 -21.76
C GLU A 291 -3.69 4.71 -21.42
N ALA A 292 -3.43 4.37 -20.15
CA ALA A 292 -2.11 3.92 -19.71
C ALA A 292 -1.69 2.63 -20.41
N ALA A 293 -2.58 1.63 -20.48
CA ALA A 293 -2.32 0.37 -21.16
C ALA A 293 -2.07 0.59 -22.67
N TYR A 294 -2.85 1.45 -23.31
CA TYR A 294 -2.68 1.76 -24.73
C TYR A 294 -1.29 2.33 -25.04
N ARG A 295 -0.84 3.32 -24.24
CA ARG A 295 0.49 3.91 -24.41
C ARG A 295 1.64 2.92 -24.19
N MET A 296 1.46 1.92 -23.35
CA MET A 296 2.45 0.86 -23.10
C MET A 296 2.50 -0.13 -24.25
N LEU A 297 1.34 -0.54 -24.76
CA LEU A 297 1.22 -1.63 -25.74
C LEU A 297 1.43 -1.16 -27.18
N GLU A 298 1.22 0.14 -27.47
CA GLU A 298 1.38 0.69 -28.83
C GLU A 298 2.83 0.58 -29.39
N TRP A 299 3.83 0.51 -28.47
CA TRP A 299 5.25 0.49 -28.84
C TRP A 299 5.94 -0.86 -28.57
N GLU A 300 5.20 -1.89 -28.21
CA GLU A 300 5.78 -3.21 -27.89
C GLU A 300 6.18 -4.02 -29.14
N ASP A 301 5.68 -3.70 -30.31
CA ASP A 301 5.92 -4.44 -31.56
C ASP A 301 6.98 -3.76 -32.45
N GLU A 302 7.68 -2.72 -31.95
CA GLU A 302 8.86 -2.11 -32.57
C GLU A 302 10.17 -2.56 -31.87
#